data_8b1d084de3cf1459df125b0851ec9d21
#
_entry.id   8b1d084de3cf1459df125b0851ec9d21
#
_cell.length_a   1.000
_cell.length_b   1.000
_cell.length_c   1.000
_cell.angle_alpha   90.00
_cell.angle_beta   90.00
_cell.angle_gamma   90.00
#
_symmetry.space_group_name_H-M   'P 1'
#
loop_
_entity.id
_entity.type
_entity.pdbx_description
1 polymer ?
#
loop_
_entity_poly.entity_id
_entity_poly.type
_entity_poly.pdbx_seq_one_letter_code
_entity_poly.pdbx_strand_id
1 'polypeptide(L)'
;FMTIPEQLRDNRYGFLKLRGQTKMPLEPGWQKKPYRFTDIEPWVSTGNNYGVMGGEGELIILDADQKRISEIAESDLPKTFTVKTPKCGHHYYFLCAEITRKIVLNKDKEHFGEIISSGAQVVGCGSIHPETKTPYELFRDLGITRISREEIFSPLAEFLINDKQLYDGIKPEDLDIMTVLQKNGIELKKLSGQYFCAHPIHGSKTG
;
A
#
# COMPACT_ATOMS: atom_id res chain seq x y z
N PHE A 1 21.27 9.51 -18.32
CA PHE A 1 21.55 8.51 -17.28
C PHE A 1 20.33 8.43 -16.37
N MET A 2 19.84 7.22 -16.09
CA MET A 2 18.80 7.01 -15.09
C MET A 2 19.44 7.06 -13.70
N THR A 3 18.79 7.75 -12.77
CA THR A 3 19.25 7.85 -11.38
C THR A 3 18.11 7.56 -10.41
N ILE A 4 18.43 6.97 -9.27
CA ILE A 4 17.48 6.82 -8.18
C ILE A 4 17.21 8.18 -7.57
N PRO A 5 15.93 8.59 -7.34
CA PRO A 5 15.60 9.84 -6.65
C PRO A 5 16.28 9.96 -5.27
N GLU A 6 16.65 11.16 -4.89
CA GLU A 6 17.40 11.43 -3.64
C GLU A 6 16.66 10.89 -2.41
N GLN A 7 15.34 10.98 -2.37
CA GLN A 7 14.48 10.50 -1.28
C GLN A 7 14.59 9.00 -1.03
N LEU A 8 15.05 8.24 -2.03
CA LEU A 8 15.25 6.78 -1.95
C LEU A 8 16.73 6.39 -1.80
N ARG A 9 17.68 7.35 -1.77
CA ARG A 9 19.12 7.08 -1.62
C ARG A 9 19.51 6.81 -0.16
N ASP A 10 18.87 5.81 0.43
CA ASP A 10 19.12 5.40 1.80
C ASP A 10 19.20 3.86 1.84
N ASN A 11 20.23 3.33 2.50
CA ASN A 11 20.44 1.89 2.62
C ASN A 11 19.42 1.17 3.51
N ARG A 12 18.51 1.89 4.18
CA ARG A 12 17.36 1.26 4.85
C ARG A 12 16.31 0.73 3.88
N TYR A 13 16.23 1.29 2.66
CA TYR A 13 15.28 0.83 1.65
C TYR A 13 15.81 -0.37 0.87
N GLY A 14 14.86 -1.17 0.37
CA GLY A 14 15.15 -2.35 -0.43
C GLY A 14 14.83 -2.14 -1.91
N PHE A 15 15.70 -2.67 -2.75
CA PHE A 15 15.57 -2.60 -4.20
C PHE A 15 15.73 -3.99 -4.80
N LEU A 16 15.31 -4.12 -6.05
CA LEU A 16 15.54 -5.32 -6.84
C LEU A 16 15.81 -4.97 -8.30
N LYS A 17 16.55 -5.83 -8.98
CA LYS A 17 16.77 -5.75 -10.42
C LYS A 17 15.58 -6.30 -11.17
N LEU A 18 15.13 -5.59 -12.20
CA LEU A 18 14.07 -6.05 -13.08
C LEU A 18 14.67 -6.56 -14.40
N ARG A 19 14.02 -7.55 -14.99
CA ARG A 19 14.45 -8.18 -16.24
C ARG A 19 14.17 -7.27 -17.43
N GLY A 20 15.22 -6.70 -18.03
CA GLY A 20 15.09 -5.77 -19.14
C GLY A 20 14.10 -4.64 -18.85
N GLN A 21 13.30 -4.28 -19.85
CA GLN A 21 12.22 -3.28 -19.68
C GLN A 21 10.89 -3.95 -19.28
N THR A 22 10.90 -4.78 -18.24
CA THR A 22 9.70 -5.43 -17.71
C THR A 22 9.47 -5.04 -16.25
N LYS A 23 8.35 -5.49 -15.70
CA LYS A 23 8.05 -5.40 -14.26
C LYS A 23 8.51 -6.66 -13.48
N MET A 24 9.06 -7.65 -14.18
CA MET A 24 9.41 -8.95 -13.61
C MET A 24 10.77 -8.90 -12.90
N PRO A 25 10.86 -9.37 -11.66
CA PRO A 25 12.13 -9.53 -10.98
C PRO A 25 13.11 -10.39 -11.79
N LEU A 26 14.39 -9.99 -11.80
CA LEU A 26 15.45 -10.72 -12.49
C LEU A 26 15.80 -12.00 -11.73
N GLU A 27 15.80 -11.97 -10.42
CA GLU A 27 16.30 -13.02 -9.56
C GLU A 27 15.16 -13.69 -8.77
N PRO A 28 15.17 -15.04 -8.65
CA PRO A 28 14.23 -15.73 -7.77
C PRO A 28 14.53 -15.43 -6.29
N GLY A 29 13.49 -15.41 -5.45
CA GLY A 29 13.65 -15.17 -4.02
C GLY A 29 14.06 -13.74 -3.65
N TRP A 30 13.87 -12.81 -4.56
CA TRP A 30 14.17 -11.37 -4.38
C TRP A 30 13.57 -10.78 -3.11
N GLN A 31 12.41 -11.27 -2.66
CA GLN A 31 11.74 -10.80 -1.44
C GLN A 31 12.59 -10.92 -0.16
N LYS A 32 13.55 -11.86 -0.17
CA LYS A 32 14.44 -12.14 0.97
C LYS A 32 15.86 -11.59 0.78
N LYS A 33 16.15 -10.98 -0.36
CA LYS A 33 17.49 -10.54 -0.74
C LYS A 33 17.43 -9.15 -1.38
N PRO A 34 17.01 -8.11 -0.61
CA PRO A 34 17.00 -6.76 -1.14
C PRO A 34 18.41 -6.27 -1.46
N TYR A 35 18.56 -5.60 -2.58
CA TYR A 35 19.70 -4.73 -2.81
C TYR A 35 19.55 -3.45 -1.99
N ARG A 36 20.64 -2.90 -1.48
CA ARG A 36 20.67 -1.57 -0.88
C ARG A 36 20.98 -0.51 -1.94
N PHE A 37 20.79 0.75 -1.60
CA PHE A 37 21.01 1.84 -2.57
C PHE A 37 22.40 1.73 -3.23
N THR A 38 23.46 1.56 -2.45
CA THR A 38 24.84 1.47 -2.96
C THR A 38 25.09 0.28 -3.90
N ASP A 39 24.30 -0.80 -3.73
CA ASP A 39 24.45 -2.02 -4.51
C ASP A 39 23.65 -2.01 -5.80
N ILE A 40 22.50 -1.31 -5.81
CA ILE A 40 21.62 -1.22 -6.98
C ILE A 40 21.98 -0.06 -7.91
N GLU A 41 22.60 1.00 -7.41
CA GLU A 41 22.92 2.21 -8.18
C GLU A 41 23.72 1.90 -9.47
N PRO A 42 24.78 1.07 -9.47
CA PRO A 42 25.49 0.70 -10.70
C PRO A 42 24.60 0.05 -11.76
N TRP A 43 23.61 -0.74 -11.35
CA TRP A 43 22.63 -1.34 -12.25
C TRP A 43 21.71 -0.29 -12.88
N VAL A 44 21.22 0.64 -12.08
CA VAL A 44 20.31 1.72 -12.52
C VAL A 44 21.03 2.70 -13.44
N SER A 45 22.25 3.07 -13.11
CA SER A 45 23.06 4.04 -13.90
C SER A 45 23.34 3.59 -15.34
N THR A 46 23.29 2.29 -15.60
CA THR A 46 23.41 1.73 -16.97
C THR A 46 22.07 1.70 -17.73
N GLY A 47 21.00 2.27 -17.18
CA GLY A 47 19.70 2.39 -17.85
C GLY A 47 18.79 1.17 -17.67
N ASN A 48 19.09 0.29 -16.72
CA ASN A 48 18.28 -0.88 -16.44
C ASN A 48 17.14 -0.57 -15.48
N ASN A 49 15.98 -1.19 -15.70
CA ASN A 49 14.84 -1.09 -14.81
C ASN A 49 15.14 -1.69 -13.43
N TYR A 50 14.55 -1.08 -12.40
CA TYR A 50 14.62 -1.54 -11.01
C TYR A 50 13.26 -1.45 -10.33
N GLY A 51 13.08 -2.23 -9.27
CA GLY A 51 11.92 -2.15 -8.39
C GLY A 51 12.29 -1.57 -7.03
N VAL A 52 11.34 -0.90 -6.39
CA VAL A 52 11.41 -0.43 -5.00
C VAL A 52 10.53 -1.35 -4.16
N MET A 53 11.11 -1.95 -3.13
CA MET A 53 10.42 -2.91 -2.26
C MET A 53 9.67 -2.19 -1.16
N GLY A 54 8.42 -2.61 -0.93
CA GLY A 54 7.71 -2.24 0.28
C GLY A 54 8.19 -3.04 1.50
N GLY A 55 7.98 -2.48 2.69
CA GLY A 55 8.31 -3.09 3.98
C GLY A 55 9.74 -2.85 4.46
N GLU A 56 10.69 -2.60 3.57
CA GLU A 56 12.06 -2.26 3.93
C GLU A 56 12.15 -0.81 4.43
N GLY A 57 12.69 -0.61 5.64
CA GLY A 57 12.76 0.71 6.28
C GLY A 57 11.38 1.33 6.56
N GLU A 58 10.37 0.53 6.87
CA GLU A 58 8.98 0.94 7.10
C GLU A 58 8.29 1.55 5.86
N LEU A 59 8.89 1.39 4.66
CA LEU A 59 8.37 1.96 3.44
C LEU A 59 7.10 1.23 2.99
N ILE A 60 6.03 1.97 2.80
CA ILE A 60 4.84 1.53 2.08
C ILE A 60 4.63 2.40 0.85
N ILE A 61 4.03 1.84 -0.20
CA ILE A 61 3.71 2.60 -1.41
C ILE A 61 2.24 2.38 -1.76
N LEU A 62 1.46 3.46 -1.79
CA LEU A 62 0.13 3.41 -2.36
C LEU A 62 0.26 3.46 -3.89
N ASP A 63 0.05 2.31 -4.53
CA ASP A 63 -0.02 2.18 -5.98
C ASP A 63 -1.46 2.43 -6.43
N ALA A 64 -1.71 3.65 -6.90
CA ALA A 64 -3.01 4.13 -7.32
C ALA A 64 -3.19 3.84 -8.82
N ASP A 65 -3.70 2.67 -9.16
CA ASP A 65 -3.93 2.26 -10.56
C ASP A 65 -5.10 3.01 -11.20
N GLN A 66 -6.09 3.41 -10.39
CA GLN A 66 -7.26 4.12 -10.87
C GLN A 66 -7.28 5.57 -10.40
N LYS A 67 -7.83 6.45 -11.25
CA LYS A 67 -7.93 7.90 -10.99
C LYS A 67 -8.58 8.20 -9.64
N ARG A 68 -9.58 7.44 -9.24
CA ARG A 68 -10.29 7.62 -7.97
C ARG A 68 -9.37 7.53 -6.75
N ILE A 69 -8.44 6.58 -6.73
CA ILE A 69 -7.45 6.44 -5.64
C ILE A 69 -6.48 7.61 -5.65
N SER A 70 -6.04 8.07 -6.83
CA SER A 70 -5.19 9.26 -6.94
C SER A 70 -5.91 10.53 -6.44
N GLU A 71 -7.19 10.70 -6.74
CA GLU A 71 -8.00 11.83 -6.25
C GLU A 71 -8.08 11.83 -4.72
N ILE A 72 -8.36 10.69 -4.10
CA ILE A 72 -8.38 10.53 -2.64
C ILE A 72 -6.98 10.83 -2.05
N ALA A 73 -5.92 10.27 -2.63
CA ALA A 73 -4.57 10.52 -2.17
C ALA A 73 -4.18 12.01 -2.25
N GLU A 74 -4.65 12.71 -3.27
CA GLU A 74 -4.40 14.15 -3.43
C GLU A 74 -5.24 15.02 -2.50
N SER A 75 -6.47 14.63 -2.13
CA SER A 75 -7.35 15.43 -1.27
C SER A 75 -7.17 15.13 0.21
N ASP A 76 -7.01 13.86 0.57
CA ASP A 76 -7.20 13.40 1.95
C ASP A 76 -5.92 12.85 2.61
N LEU A 77 -4.86 12.58 1.84
CA LEU A 77 -3.58 12.15 2.40
C LEU A 77 -2.53 13.27 2.41
N PRO A 78 -1.56 13.23 3.32
CA PRO A 78 -0.47 14.20 3.35
C PRO A 78 0.37 14.11 2.08
N LYS A 79 0.86 15.26 1.61
CA LYS A 79 1.77 15.31 0.45
C LYS A 79 3.08 14.62 0.77
N THR A 80 3.57 13.81 -0.17
CA THR A 80 4.75 12.98 -0.01
C THR A 80 5.49 12.83 -1.34
N PHE A 81 6.66 12.21 -1.31
CA PHE A 81 7.35 11.78 -2.52
C PHE A 81 6.45 10.94 -3.41
N THR A 82 6.29 11.33 -4.67
CA THR A 82 5.32 10.72 -5.59
C THR A 82 5.90 10.53 -6.98
N VAL A 83 5.66 9.36 -7.56
CA VAL A 83 6.05 8.99 -8.92
C VAL A 83 4.79 8.79 -9.76
N LYS A 84 4.72 9.41 -10.94
CA LYS A 84 3.65 9.20 -11.91
C LYS A 84 3.92 7.95 -12.73
N THR A 85 2.90 7.09 -12.87
CA THR A 85 2.99 5.90 -13.70
C THR A 85 2.60 6.19 -15.15
N PRO A 86 3.14 5.47 -16.13
CA PRO A 86 2.83 5.67 -17.56
C PRO A 86 1.36 5.48 -17.97
N LYS A 87 0.56 4.80 -17.14
CA LYS A 87 -0.88 4.59 -17.36
C LYS A 87 -1.77 5.53 -16.55
N CYS A 88 -1.28 6.73 -16.24
CA CYS A 88 -2.00 7.79 -15.53
C CYS A 88 -2.31 7.51 -14.03
N GLY A 89 -1.68 6.52 -13.42
CA GLY A 89 -1.68 6.29 -11.98
C GLY A 89 -0.51 6.98 -11.28
N HIS A 90 -0.40 6.77 -9.97
CA HIS A 90 0.68 7.32 -9.16
C HIS A 90 1.11 6.31 -8.10
N HIS A 91 2.41 6.33 -7.77
CA HIS A 91 2.97 5.68 -6.59
C HIS A 91 3.22 6.76 -5.52
N TYR A 92 2.49 6.73 -4.42
CA TYR A 92 2.70 7.62 -3.27
C TYR A 92 3.49 6.87 -2.19
N TYR A 93 4.63 7.41 -1.80
CA TYR A 93 5.56 6.76 -0.87
C TYR A 93 5.36 7.29 0.54
N PHE A 94 5.17 6.41 1.52
CA PHE A 94 4.99 6.77 2.92
C PHE A 94 5.85 5.88 3.83
N LEU A 95 6.09 6.34 5.05
CA LEU A 95 6.67 5.53 6.12
C LEU A 95 5.56 5.13 7.09
N CYS A 96 5.32 3.82 7.23
CA CYS A 96 4.31 3.26 8.13
C CYS A 96 4.76 1.89 8.65
N ALA A 97 5.11 1.81 9.93
CA ALA A 97 5.53 0.56 10.57
C ALA A 97 4.37 -0.44 10.78
N GLU A 98 3.13 0.06 10.81
CA GLU A 98 1.94 -0.73 11.17
C GLU A 98 1.42 -1.59 10.00
N ILE A 99 1.83 -1.28 8.76
CA ILE A 99 1.40 -2.03 7.57
C ILE A 99 2.56 -2.90 7.10
N THR A 100 2.51 -4.18 7.46
CA THR A 100 3.60 -5.14 7.24
C THR A 100 3.40 -6.06 6.05
N ARG A 101 2.30 -5.94 5.32
CA ARG A 101 1.99 -6.75 4.13
C ARG A 101 1.19 -5.98 3.10
N LYS A 102 1.24 -6.46 1.87
CA LYS A 102 0.46 -5.91 0.76
C LYS A 102 -1.04 -5.97 1.03
N ILE A 103 -1.75 -4.90 0.70
CA ILE A 103 -3.20 -4.78 0.80
C ILE A 103 -3.74 -4.43 -0.59
N VAL A 104 -4.75 -5.15 -1.06
CA VAL A 104 -5.40 -4.88 -2.35
C VAL A 104 -6.62 -4.00 -2.13
N LEU A 105 -6.75 -2.96 -2.92
CA LEU A 105 -7.87 -2.03 -2.90
C LEU A 105 -8.88 -2.44 -3.97
N ASN A 106 -10.00 -3.03 -3.54
CA ASN A 106 -11.06 -3.49 -4.41
C ASN A 106 -12.40 -2.89 -3.99
N LYS A 107 -13.27 -2.65 -4.97
CA LYS A 107 -14.67 -2.29 -4.74
C LYS A 107 -15.52 -2.95 -5.84
N ASP A 108 -16.64 -3.57 -5.47
CA ASP A 108 -17.58 -4.21 -6.41
C ASP A 108 -16.90 -5.20 -7.39
N LYS A 109 -15.87 -5.92 -6.91
CA LYS A 109 -15.01 -6.85 -7.67
C LYS A 109 -14.05 -6.17 -8.67
N GLU A 110 -14.00 -4.87 -8.71
CA GLU A 110 -13.01 -4.12 -9.50
C GLU A 110 -11.77 -3.83 -8.67
N HIS A 111 -10.61 -3.87 -9.34
CA HIS A 111 -9.31 -3.51 -8.77
C HIS A 111 -9.06 -2.01 -8.94
N PHE A 112 -8.72 -1.33 -7.85
CA PHE A 112 -8.46 0.11 -7.82
C PHE A 112 -7.00 0.47 -7.57
N GLY A 113 -6.24 -0.43 -6.96
CA GLY A 113 -4.85 -0.23 -6.60
C GLY A 113 -4.40 -1.12 -5.46
N GLU A 114 -3.24 -0.84 -4.92
CA GLU A 114 -2.63 -1.64 -3.85
C GLU A 114 -1.86 -0.75 -2.86
N ILE A 115 -1.84 -1.13 -1.59
CA ILE A 115 -0.83 -0.64 -0.64
C ILE A 115 0.27 -1.68 -0.62
N ILE A 116 1.39 -1.35 -1.23
CA ILE A 116 2.57 -2.21 -1.32
C ILE A 116 3.33 -2.14 -0.01
N SER A 117 3.65 -3.31 0.56
CA SER A 117 4.48 -3.49 1.74
C SER A 117 5.32 -4.77 1.58
N SER A 118 5.72 -5.42 2.67
CA SER A 118 6.63 -6.58 2.63
C SER A 118 6.23 -7.64 1.61
N GLY A 119 7.20 -8.14 0.85
CA GLY A 119 7.01 -9.16 -0.18
C GLY A 119 6.48 -8.64 -1.52
N ALA A 120 6.25 -7.33 -1.65
CA ALA A 120 5.78 -6.69 -2.87
C ALA A 120 6.70 -5.53 -3.30
N GLN A 121 6.54 -5.05 -4.53
CA GLN A 121 7.38 -3.99 -5.10
C GLN A 121 6.59 -3.15 -6.10
N VAL A 122 7.05 -1.94 -6.35
CA VAL A 122 6.66 -1.11 -7.49
C VAL A 122 7.86 -0.87 -8.40
N VAL A 123 7.60 -0.55 -9.66
CA VAL A 123 8.66 -0.14 -10.59
C VAL A 123 9.19 1.24 -10.20
N GLY A 124 10.52 1.37 -10.15
CA GLY A 124 11.19 2.60 -9.72
C GLY A 124 11.14 3.72 -10.76
N CYS A 125 11.23 4.95 -10.28
CA CYS A 125 11.28 6.17 -11.09
C CYS A 125 12.41 6.12 -12.13
N GLY A 126 12.13 6.55 -13.35
CA GLY A 126 13.06 6.51 -14.49
C GLY A 126 13.03 5.19 -15.27
N SER A 127 12.54 4.10 -14.68
CA SER A 127 12.37 2.81 -15.37
C SER A 127 11.35 2.92 -16.50
N ILE A 128 11.53 2.13 -17.56
CA ILE A 128 10.67 2.13 -18.74
C ILE A 128 9.54 1.13 -18.61
N HIS A 129 8.32 1.57 -18.86
CA HIS A 129 7.15 0.69 -18.82
C HIS A 129 7.13 -0.25 -20.04
N PRO A 130 6.81 -1.56 -19.85
CA PRO A 130 6.93 -2.55 -20.91
C PRO A 130 6.02 -2.31 -22.12
N GLU A 131 4.84 -1.78 -21.91
CA GLU A 131 3.84 -1.58 -22.98
C GLU A 131 3.92 -0.19 -23.60
N THR A 132 3.87 0.86 -22.78
CA THR A 132 3.84 2.25 -23.26
C THR A 132 5.19 2.75 -23.75
N LYS A 133 6.29 2.10 -23.37
CA LYS A 133 7.68 2.50 -23.63
C LYS A 133 8.04 3.90 -23.12
N THR A 134 7.27 4.40 -22.16
CA THR A 134 7.51 5.68 -21.48
C THR A 134 8.04 5.46 -20.07
N PRO A 135 8.77 6.41 -19.49
CA PRO A 135 9.32 6.28 -18.15
C PRO A 135 8.26 6.46 -17.07
N TYR A 136 8.53 5.90 -15.89
CA TYR A 136 7.94 6.32 -14.63
C TYR A 136 8.55 7.66 -14.25
N GLU A 137 7.76 8.69 -14.08
CA GLU A 137 8.24 10.07 -13.95
C GLU A 137 8.14 10.58 -12.51
N LEU A 138 9.13 11.35 -12.08
CA LEU A 138 9.04 12.07 -10.82
C LEU A 138 7.92 13.11 -10.91
N PHE A 139 6.87 12.93 -10.09
CA PHE A 139 5.72 13.84 -10.05
C PHE A 139 5.86 14.88 -8.93
N ARG A 140 6.28 14.42 -7.75
CA ARG A 140 6.46 15.30 -6.58
C ARG A 140 7.75 14.96 -5.85
N ASP A 141 8.66 15.91 -5.81
CA ASP A 141 9.97 15.80 -5.19
C ASP A 141 9.91 16.36 -3.75
N LEU A 142 9.30 15.62 -2.85
CA LEU A 142 9.23 15.93 -1.43
C LEU A 142 9.86 14.81 -0.60
N GLY A 143 10.11 15.06 0.69
CA GLY A 143 10.47 14.00 1.63
C GLY A 143 9.37 12.93 1.72
N ILE A 144 9.77 11.70 2.06
CA ILE A 144 8.82 10.60 2.31
C ILE A 144 8.16 10.85 3.67
N THR A 145 6.85 11.09 3.66
CA THR A 145 6.07 11.48 4.83
C THR A 145 5.72 10.25 5.66
N ARG A 146 5.81 10.37 7.00
CA ARG A 146 5.29 9.35 7.91
C ARG A 146 3.78 9.47 8.04
N ILE A 147 3.10 8.31 8.04
CA ILE A 147 1.65 8.21 8.16
C ILE A 147 1.31 7.02 9.08
N SER A 148 0.24 7.11 9.83
CA SER A 148 -0.32 5.98 10.57
C SER A 148 -1.20 5.10 9.67
N ARG A 149 -1.46 3.88 10.12
CA ARG A 149 -2.41 2.98 9.44
C ARG A 149 -3.81 3.61 9.36
N GLU A 150 -4.27 4.27 10.41
CA GLU A 150 -5.58 4.89 10.46
C GLU A 150 -5.71 6.02 9.44
N GLU A 151 -4.71 6.89 9.33
CA GLU A 151 -4.70 8.01 8.39
C GLU A 151 -4.79 7.55 6.93
N ILE A 152 -4.11 6.47 6.54
CA ILE A 152 -4.19 5.96 5.17
C ILE A 152 -5.45 5.11 4.93
N PHE A 153 -5.95 4.39 5.95
CA PHE A 153 -7.12 3.51 5.80
C PHE A 153 -8.43 4.27 5.81
N SER A 154 -8.56 5.33 6.62
CA SER A 154 -9.80 6.09 6.75
C SER A 154 -10.34 6.59 5.40
N PRO A 155 -9.57 7.30 4.57
CA PRO A 155 -10.05 7.76 3.27
C PRO A 155 -10.21 6.64 2.23
N LEU A 156 -9.54 5.50 2.42
CA LEU A 156 -9.61 4.34 1.52
C LEU A 156 -10.58 3.25 1.98
N ALA A 157 -11.34 3.48 3.05
CA ALA A 157 -12.18 2.47 3.70
C ALA A 157 -13.14 1.73 2.74
N GLU A 158 -13.73 2.44 1.78
CA GLU A 158 -14.65 1.84 0.80
C GLU A 158 -13.99 0.81 -0.14
N PHE A 159 -12.66 0.81 -0.26
CA PHE A 159 -11.88 -0.11 -1.10
C PHE A 159 -11.21 -1.24 -0.31
N LEU A 160 -11.24 -1.17 1.02
CA LEU A 160 -10.63 -2.16 1.92
C LEU A 160 -11.58 -3.32 2.27
N ILE A 161 -12.79 -3.32 1.71
CA ILE A 161 -13.86 -4.26 2.05
C ILE A 161 -13.58 -5.66 1.47
N ASN A 162 -12.61 -6.31 2.07
CA ASN A 162 -12.53 -7.77 2.15
C ASN A 162 -12.26 -8.11 3.61
N ASP A 163 -13.23 -8.69 4.29
CA ASP A 163 -13.27 -8.99 5.74
C ASP A 163 -11.97 -9.56 6.33
N LYS A 164 -11.14 -10.22 5.51
CA LYS A 164 -9.87 -10.79 5.93
C LYS A 164 -8.73 -9.77 6.07
N GLN A 165 -8.77 -8.62 5.39
CA GLN A 165 -7.64 -7.68 5.37
C GLN A 165 -7.71 -6.62 6.48
N LEU A 166 -8.91 -6.32 6.98
CA LEU A 166 -9.11 -5.37 8.08
C LEU A 166 -8.66 -5.94 9.44
N TYR A 167 -8.66 -7.25 9.60
CA TYR A 167 -8.42 -7.92 10.89
C TYR A 167 -7.05 -8.57 11.03
N ASP A 168 -6.17 -8.41 10.05
CA ASP A 168 -4.85 -9.04 10.08
C ASP A 168 -3.88 -8.28 11.00
N GLY A 169 -3.68 -8.83 12.15
CA GLY A 169 -2.86 -8.35 13.25
C GLY A 169 -3.61 -8.27 14.57
N ILE A 170 -4.95 -8.35 14.55
CA ILE A 170 -5.75 -8.54 15.75
C ILE A 170 -6.14 -10.02 15.78
N LYS A 171 -5.58 -10.77 16.70
CA LYS A 171 -6.02 -12.15 16.91
C LYS A 171 -7.48 -12.13 17.35
N PRO A 172 -8.34 -13.07 16.85
CA PRO A 172 -9.73 -13.14 17.27
C PRO A 172 -9.91 -13.20 18.79
N GLU A 173 -8.95 -13.80 19.50
CA GLU A 173 -8.89 -13.85 20.97
C GLU A 173 -8.61 -12.50 21.64
N ASP A 174 -8.03 -11.53 20.92
CA ASP A 174 -7.73 -10.17 21.44
C ASP A 174 -8.86 -9.18 21.12
N LEU A 175 -9.85 -9.57 20.32
CA LEU A 175 -11.03 -8.78 20.02
C LEU A 175 -12.06 -8.94 21.14
N ASP A 176 -12.08 -7.98 22.07
CA ASP A 176 -13.28 -7.78 22.88
C ASP A 176 -14.40 -7.21 22.00
N ILE A 177 -15.13 -8.14 21.38
CA ILE A 177 -16.24 -7.86 20.47
C ILE A 177 -17.30 -6.97 21.12
N MET A 178 -17.41 -7.04 22.44
CA MET A 178 -18.35 -6.23 23.24
C MET A 178 -17.95 -4.77 23.23
N THR A 179 -16.66 -4.50 23.45
CA THR A 179 -16.10 -3.14 23.38
C THR A 179 -16.23 -2.55 21.97
N VAL A 180 -16.00 -3.34 20.92
CA VAL A 180 -16.13 -2.89 19.53
C VAL A 180 -17.58 -2.53 19.20
N LEU A 181 -18.54 -3.36 19.58
CA LEU A 181 -19.96 -3.11 19.34
C LEU A 181 -20.47 -1.88 20.10
N GLN A 182 -20.07 -1.72 21.36
CA GLN A 182 -20.43 -0.56 22.18
C GLN A 182 -19.85 0.75 21.64
N LYS A 183 -18.58 0.76 21.20
CA LYS A 183 -17.95 1.93 20.57
C LYS A 183 -18.63 2.35 19.27
N ASN A 184 -19.27 1.42 18.56
CA ASN A 184 -20.05 1.69 17.35
C ASN A 184 -21.54 1.95 17.63
N GLY A 185 -21.92 2.19 18.91
CA GLY A 185 -23.28 2.58 19.28
C GLY A 185 -24.31 1.45 19.16
N ILE A 186 -23.86 0.19 19.13
CA ILE A 186 -24.74 -0.98 19.06
C ILE A 186 -25.16 -1.37 20.48
N GLU A 187 -26.43 -1.21 20.81
CA GLU A 187 -26.99 -1.67 22.07
C GLU A 187 -27.10 -3.19 22.11
N LEU A 188 -26.52 -3.80 23.14
CA LEU A 188 -26.53 -5.23 23.37
C LEU A 188 -27.47 -5.56 24.53
N LYS A 189 -28.41 -6.47 24.27
CA LYS A 189 -29.27 -7.04 25.33
C LYS A 189 -28.80 -8.44 25.67
N LYS A 190 -28.58 -8.71 26.97
CA LYS A 190 -28.23 -10.05 27.46
C LYS A 190 -29.48 -10.80 27.87
N LEU A 191 -29.74 -11.94 27.23
CA LEU A 191 -30.81 -12.86 27.56
C LEU A 191 -30.26 -14.28 27.66
N SER A 192 -30.53 -14.95 28.78
CA SER A 192 -30.13 -16.37 29.00
C SER A 192 -28.66 -16.68 28.69
N GLY A 193 -27.74 -15.75 29.02
CA GLY A 193 -26.29 -15.93 28.78
C GLY A 193 -25.80 -15.60 27.38
N GLN A 194 -26.71 -15.25 26.48
CA GLN A 194 -26.38 -14.82 25.11
C GLN A 194 -26.62 -13.32 24.93
N TYR A 195 -25.89 -12.71 23.99
CA TYR A 195 -26.05 -11.30 23.63
C TYR A 195 -26.81 -11.16 22.32
N PHE A 196 -27.75 -10.24 22.28
CA PHE A 196 -28.59 -9.92 21.12
C PHE A 196 -28.45 -8.45 20.78
N CYS A 197 -28.40 -8.11 19.50
CA CYS A 197 -28.46 -6.73 19.00
C CYS A 197 -29.46 -6.63 17.85
N ALA A 198 -29.96 -5.42 17.60
CA ALA A 198 -30.70 -5.16 16.36
C ALA A 198 -29.75 -5.26 15.17
N HIS A 199 -30.20 -5.87 14.07
CA HIS A 199 -29.39 -5.98 12.86
C HIS A 199 -29.13 -4.57 12.29
N PRO A 200 -27.86 -4.14 12.14
CA PRO A 200 -27.54 -2.75 11.81
C PRO A 200 -28.06 -2.30 10.44
N ILE A 201 -28.33 -3.23 9.52
CA ILE A 201 -28.72 -2.91 8.14
C ILE A 201 -30.26 -2.95 7.94
N HIS A 202 -30.99 -3.76 8.70
CA HIS A 202 -32.42 -4.00 8.44
C HIS A 202 -33.34 -3.63 9.59
N GLY A 203 -32.81 -3.14 10.71
CA GLY A 203 -33.62 -2.79 11.87
C GLY A 203 -34.51 -3.91 12.43
N SER A 204 -34.30 -5.15 11.99
CA SER A 204 -35.10 -6.30 12.41
C SER A 204 -34.78 -6.63 13.87
N LYS A 205 -35.79 -6.49 14.71
CA LYS A 205 -35.80 -7.03 16.07
C LYS A 205 -36.06 -8.54 15.96
N THR A 206 -35.00 -9.32 16.00
CA THR A 206 -35.17 -10.75 16.26
C THR A 206 -35.60 -10.93 17.70
N GLY A 207 -36.83 -11.30 17.90
CA GLY A 207 -37.40 -11.77 19.17
C GLY A 207 -36.85 -13.14 19.52
#